data_27d29cfcf073c1e60d9d541f86a3aa41
#
_entry.id   27d29cfcf073c1e60d9d541f86a3aa41
#
_cell.length_a   1.000
_cell.length_b   1.000
_cell.length_c   1.000
_cell.angle_alpha   90.00
_cell.angle_beta   90.00
_cell.angle_gamma   90.00
#
_symmetry.space_group_name_H-M   'P 1'
#
loop_
_entity.id
_entity.type
_entity.pdbx_description
1 polymer ?
#
loop_
_entity_poly.entity_id
_entity_poly.type
_entity_poly.pdbx_seq_one_letter_code
_entity_poly.pdbx_strand_id
1 'polypeptide(L)'
;MLTPRRIRDVPRNFDAFVEEVGKGLGALYGPAAEQEYRATARARVAKILGYPSVVAYGAFEDEDAAGMVMGVLRPDAAHITFLHVLSGHTGAGVEEELIEADVLEFRRLGVPGMVSECVPHCPLNEETVYRRLGFTKSDRAIMGRFLENVPEAVDGDPVSRIVSPGEERNVAGTIVAAYRNHPDRALHPEVRNVDGAQRFVESIRAGNFGRFEPEYARALDGKCGLAGIVLGCETVANVGFVLMVSVVPNMQGQGRGAILMRDLMREFQGFGLERVALGVTLDNPAVRLYERLGFLVLKTVRAYAWWPEHAA
;
A
#
# COMPACT_ATOMS: atom_id res chain seq x y z
N MET A 1 -20.43 -1.26 -24.79
CA MET A 1 -19.76 -1.19 -23.46
C MET A 1 -20.07 -2.47 -22.73
N LEU A 2 -19.07 -3.02 -22.04
CA LEU A 2 -19.22 -4.25 -21.25
C LEU A 2 -19.76 -3.89 -19.88
N THR A 3 -20.99 -4.29 -19.56
CA THR A 3 -21.62 -3.95 -18.27
C THR A 3 -20.96 -4.77 -17.14
N PRO A 4 -20.41 -4.11 -16.10
CA PRO A 4 -19.85 -4.82 -14.96
C PRO A 4 -20.90 -5.63 -14.22
N ARG A 5 -20.53 -6.84 -13.82
CA ARG A 5 -21.33 -7.68 -12.91
C ARG A 5 -20.51 -8.06 -11.68
N ARG A 6 -21.19 -8.14 -10.54
CA ARG A 6 -20.55 -8.55 -9.29
C ARG A 6 -20.05 -9.98 -9.40
N ILE A 7 -18.81 -10.19 -8.95
CA ILE A 7 -18.19 -11.51 -8.92
C ILE A 7 -17.89 -11.95 -7.49
N ARG A 8 -17.99 -13.24 -7.24
CA ARG A 8 -17.61 -13.89 -5.97
C ARG A 8 -16.62 -15.03 -6.18
N ASP A 9 -16.39 -15.37 -7.44
CA ASP A 9 -15.48 -16.41 -7.87
C ASP A 9 -14.49 -15.87 -8.88
N VAL A 10 -13.36 -16.52 -8.98
CA VAL A 10 -12.29 -16.18 -9.93
C VAL A 10 -12.78 -16.43 -11.36
N PRO A 11 -12.69 -15.47 -12.27
CA PRO A 11 -13.06 -15.66 -13.67
C PRO A 11 -12.35 -16.84 -14.34
N ARG A 12 -13.02 -17.42 -15.34
CA ARG A 12 -12.49 -18.59 -16.07
C ARG A 12 -11.11 -18.30 -16.67
N ASN A 13 -10.93 -17.16 -17.29
CA ASN A 13 -9.71 -16.71 -17.95
C ASN A 13 -8.75 -15.95 -17.01
N PHE A 14 -8.82 -16.14 -15.69
CA PHE A 14 -8.01 -15.39 -14.71
C PHE A 14 -6.49 -15.56 -14.94
N ASP A 15 -6.06 -16.62 -15.58
CA ASP A 15 -4.63 -16.82 -15.87
C ASP A 15 -4.06 -15.74 -16.81
N ALA A 16 -4.88 -15.12 -17.65
CA ALA A 16 -4.47 -13.95 -18.44
C ALA A 16 -4.13 -12.74 -17.54
N PHE A 17 -4.91 -12.51 -16.47
CA PHE A 17 -4.61 -11.48 -15.47
C PHE A 17 -3.32 -11.80 -14.70
N VAL A 18 -3.13 -13.07 -14.32
CA VAL A 18 -1.91 -13.51 -13.63
C VAL A 18 -0.67 -13.27 -14.49
N GLU A 19 -0.77 -13.53 -15.79
CA GLU A 19 0.31 -13.31 -16.76
C GLU A 19 0.68 -11.82 -16.86
N GLU A 20 -0.29 -10.94 -17.09
CA GLU A 20 -0.03 -9.51 -17.29
C GLU A 20 0.41 -8.81 -16.00
N VAL A 21 -0.28 -9.07 -14.88
CA VAL A 21 0.08 -8.49 -13.57
C VAL A 21 1.42 -9.02 -13.09
N GLY A 22 1.68 -10.33 -13.27
CA GLY A 22 2.94 -10.97 -12.91
C GLY A 22 4.14 -10.32 -13.61
N LYS A 23 4.04 -10.08 -14.91
CA LYS A 23 5.08 -9.35 -15.68
C LYS A 23 5.34 -7.95 -15.10
N GLY A 24 4.28 -7.24 -14.72
CA GLY A 24 4.40 -5.93 -14.09
C GLY A 24 5.13 -5.99 -12.74
N LEU A 25 4.83 -6.99 -11.92
CA LEU A 25 5.54 -7.22 -10.65
C LEU A 25 7.00 -7.62 -10.87
N GLY A 26 7.27 -8.47 -11.84
CA GLY A 26 8.62 -8.86 -12.24
C GLY A 26 9.48 -7.67 -12.67
N ALA A 27 8.89 -6.74 -13.42
CA ALA A 27 9.56 -5.51 -13.84
C ALA A 27 9.89 -4.58 -12.64
N LEU A 28 9.03 -4.55 -11.61
CA LEU A 28 9.23 -3.72 -10.41
C LEU A 28 10.16 -4.36 -9.39
N TYR A 29 9.96 -5.63 -9.10
CA TYR A 29 10.57 -6.31 -7.94
C TYR A 29 11.48 -7.48 -8.30
N GLY A 30 11.57 -7.83 -9.57
CA GLY A 30 12.43 -8.89 -10.08
C GLY A 30 11.73 -10.23 -10.32
N PRO A 31 12.45 -11.20 -10.92
CA PRO A 31 11.86 -12.46 -11.39
C PRO A 31 11.24 -13.32 -10.27
N ALA A 32 11.81 -13.29 -9.07
CA ALA A 32 11.28 -14.05 -7.93
C ALA A 32 9.85 -13.60 -7.56
N ALA A 33 9.60 -12.28 -7.58
CA ALA A 33 8.27 -11.72 -7.31
C ALA A 33 7.24 -12.11 -8.39
N GLU A 34 7.63 -12.14 -9.65
CA GLU A 34 6.79 -12.62 -10.74
C GLU A 34 6.43 -14.09 -10.56
N GLN A 35 7.43 -14.94 -10.29
CA GLN A 35 7.24 -16.37 -10.12
C GLN A 35 6.32 -16.69 -8.93
N GLU A 36 6.54 -16.06 -7.78
CA GLU A 36 5.68 -16.20 -6.60
C GLU A 36 4.23 -15.78 -6.89
N TYR A 37 4.05 -14.61 -7.54
CA TYR A 37 2.73 -14.13 -7.90
C TYR A 37 2.01 -15.13 -8.82
N ARG A 38 2.66 -15.62 -9.87
CA ARG A 38 2.12 -16.62 -10.79
C ARG A 38 1.69 -17.90 -10.06
N ALA A 39 2.47 -18.35 -9.08
CA ALA A 39 2.19 -19.56 -8.33
C ALA A 39 1.01 -19.41 -7.35
N THR A 40 0.77 -18.21 -6.81
CA THR A 40 -0.13 -18.01 -5.66
C THR A 40 -1.39 -17.18 -5.97
N ALA A 41 -1.38 -16.35 -7.03
CA ALA A 41 -2.40 -15.34 -7.27
C ALA A 41 -3.83 -15.91 -7.35
N ARG A 42 -4.05 -17.01 -8.08
CA ARG A 42 -5.38 -17.61 -8.23
C ARG A 42 -5.95 -18.03 -6.88
N ALA A 43 -5.17 -18.73 -6.07
CA ALA A 43 -5.61 -19.21 -4.75
C ALA A 43 -5.83 -18.02 -3.77
N ARG A 44 -4.96 -17.02 -3.82
CA ARG A 44 -5.10 -15.81 -3.01
C ARG A 44 -6.35 -15.01 -3.37
N VAL A 45 -6.61 -14.77 -4.66
CA VAL A 45 -7.79 -14.04 -5.11
C VAL A 45 -9.06 -14.81 -4.82
N ALA A 46 -9.10 -16.13 -5.03
CA ALA A 46 -10.24 -16.98 -4.66
C ALA A 46 -10.57 -16.87 -3.17
N LYS A 47 -9.54 -16.92 -2.31
CA LYS A 47 -9.71 -16.73 -0.86
C LYS A 47 -10.25 -15.33 -0.52
N ILE A 48 -9.72 -14.27 -1.15
CA ILE A 48 -10.11 -12.89 -0.91
C ILE A 48 -11.57 -12.66 -1.33
N LEU A 49 -11.98 -13.15 -2.48
CA LEU A 49 -13.36 -13.01 -2.98
C LEU A 49 -14.40 -13.69 -2.06
N GLY A 50 -13.99 -14.66 -1.24
CA GLY A 50 -14.83 -15.30 -0.23
C GLY A 50 -15.09 -14.46 1.02
N TYR A 51 -14.37 -13.35 1.24
CA TYR A 51 -14.61 -12.50 2.42
C TYR A 51 -15.80 -11.57 2.23
N PRO A 52 -16.70 -11.44 3.23
CA PRO A 52 -17.86 -10.53 3.18
C PRO A 52 -17.48 -9.05 2.99
N SER A 53 -16.27 -8.67 3.43
CA SER A 53 -15.74 -7.31 3.31
C SER A 53 -15.21 -6.97 1.90
N VAL A 54 -15.26 -7.92 0.96
CA VAL A 54 -14.75 -7.70 -0.39
C VAL A 54 -15.91 -7.41 -1.35
N VAL A 55 -15.74 -6.34 -2.11
CA VAL A 55 -16.57 -5.97 -3.25
C VAL A 55 -15.72 -6.17 -4.50
N ALA A 56 -16.24 -6.89 -5.48
CA ALA A 56 -15.52 -7.11 -6.73
C ALA A 56 -16.49 -7.15 -7.92
N TYR A 57 -16.06 -6.54 -9.01
CA TYR A 57 -16.79 -6.54 -10.28
C TYR A 57 -15.87 -7.02 -11.42
N GLY A 58 -16.45 -7.71 -12.36
CA GLY A 58 -15.82 -8.08 -13.62
C GLY A 58 -16.63 -7.53 -14.79
N ALA A 59 -15.98 -6.99 -15.80
CA ALA A 59 -16.57 -6.70 -17.11
C ALA A 59 -16.27 -7.86 -18.05
N PHE A 60 -17.28 -8.39 -18.74
CA PHE A 60 -17.17 -9.64 -19.47
C PHE A 60 -17.52 -9.44 -20.94
N GLU A 61 -16.72 -10.05 -21.80
CA GLU A 61 -17.07 -10.36 -23.18
C GLU A 61 -17.39 -11.86 -23.22
N ASP A 62 -18.64 -12.19 -23.51
CA ASP A 62 -19.19 -13.53 -23.32
C ASP A 62 -18.98 -14.06 -21.88
N GLU A 63 -18.14 -15.07 -21.72
CA GLU A 63 -17.81 -15.67 -20.41
C GLU A 63 -16.42 -15.29 -19.88
N ASP A 64 -15.61 -14.61 -20.69
CA ASP A 64 -14.27 -14.21 -20.32
C ASP A 64 -14.25 -12.77 -19.79
N ALA A 65 -13.56 -12.56 -18.68
CA ALA A 65 -13.40 -11.24 -18.10
C ALA A 65 -12.41 -10.41 -18.92
N ALA A 66 -12.87 -9.27 -19.42
CA ALA A 66 -12.05 -8.26 -20.07
C ALA A 66 -11.31 -7.38 -19.06
N GLY A 67 -11.87 -7.23 -17.84
CA GLY A 67 -11.29 -6.48 -16.76
C GLY A 67 -11.94 -6.84 -15.43
N MET A 68 -11.24 -6.49 -14.33
CA MET A 68 -11.69 -6.70 -12.96
C MET A 68 -11.31 -5.51 -12.07
N VAL A 69 -12.19 -5.19 -11.13
CA VAL A 69 -11.92 -4.31 -10.00
C VAL A 69 -12.23 -5.04 -8.69
N MET A 70 -11.48 -4.74 -7.66
CA MET A 70 -11.70 -5.31 -6.34
C MET A 70 -11.38 -4.29 -5.25
N GLY A 71 -12.31 -4.09 -4.36
CA GLY A 71 -12.14 -3.25 -3.20
C GLY A 71 -12.45 -4.00 -1.90
N VAL A 72 -11.90 -3.50 -0.81
CA VAL A 72 -12.04 -4.05 0.53
C VAL A 72 -12.66 -3.02 1.46
N LEU A 73 -13.74 -3.41 2.09
CA LEU A 73 -14.36 -2.61 3.17
C LEU A 73 -13.52 -2.73 4.44
N ARG A 74 -13.09 -1.60 4.97
CA ARG A 74 -12.45 -1.50 6.28
C ARG A 74 -13.25 -0.52 7.14
N PRO A 75 -13.11 -0.56 8.48
CA PRO A 75 -13.84 0.35 9.37
C PRO A 75 -13.60 1.83 9.08
N ASP A 76 -12.44 2.18 8.59
CA ASP A 76 -12.00 3.57 8.41
C ASP A 76 -12.22 4.08 6.97
N ALA A 77 -12.29 3.22 5.96
CA ALA A 77 -12.62 3.53 4.56
C ALA A 77 -12.77 2.26 3.72
N ALA A 78 -13.30 2.40 2.50
CA ALA A 78 -13.16 1.38 1.47
C ALA A 78 -11.83 1.59 0.72
N HIS A 79 -11.15 0.50 0.38
CA HIS A 79 -9.90 0.51 -0.36
C HIS A 79 -10.07 -0.24 -1.67
N ILE A 80 -9.98 0.46 -2.80
CA ILE A 80 -9.88 -0.15 -4.12
C ILE A 80 -8.42 -0.58 -4.29
N THR A 81 -8.17 -1.88 -4.24
CA THR A 81 -6.82 -2.47 -4.14
C THR A 81 -6.37 -3.18 -5.39
N PHE A 82 -7.30 -3.45 -6.29
CA PHE A 82 -7.03 -4.10 -7.56
C PHE A 82 -7.92 -3.51 -8.65
N LEU A 83 -7.30 -3.10 -9.74
CA LEU A 83 -7.96 -2.71 -10.99
C LEU A 83 -7.05 -3.13 -12.12
N HIS A 84 -7.54 -4.01 -12.97
CA HIS A 84 -6.80 -4.43 -14.17
C HIS A 84 -7.76 -4.70 -15.32
N VAL A 85 -7.45 -4.16 -16.46
CA VAL A 85 -8.10 -4.45 -17.74
C VAL A 85 -7.06 -5.10 -18.65
N LEU A 86 -7.40 -6.24 -19.20
CA LEU A 86 -6.51 -6.97 -20.11
C LEU A 86 -6.16 -6.10 -21.33
N SER A 87 -4.92 -6.21 -21.78
CA SER A 87 -4.33 -5.35 -22.81
C SER A 87 -5.15 -5.26 -24.11
N GLY A 88 -5.87 -6.33 -24.44
CA GLY A 88 -6.79 -6.36 -25.60
C GLY A 88 -8.05 -5.51 -25.46
N HIS A 89 -8.39 -5.01 -24.27
CA HIS A 89 -9.61 -4.27 -23.95
C HIS A 89 -9.36 -2.88 -23.38
N THR A 90 -8.09 -2.47 -23.25
CA THR A 90 -7.73 -1.14 -22.75
C THR A 90 -8.21 -0.04 -23.68
N GLY A 91 -8.70 1.07 -23.11
CA GLY A 91 -9.20 2.22 -23.89
C GLY A 91 -10.61 2.04 -24.46
N ALA A 92 -11.29 0.93 -24.18
CA ALA A 92 -12.66 0.67 -24.59
C ALA A 92 -13.73 1.13 -23.57
N GLY A 93 -13.31 1.89 -22.53
CA GLY A 93 -14.17 2.37 -21.45
C GLY A 93 -14.44 1.32 -20.36
N VAL A 94 -13.79 0.16 -20.39
CA VAL A 94 -13.96 -0.92 -19.41
C VAL A 94 -13.49 -0.48 -18.04
N GLU A 95 -12.39 0.26 -17.97
CA GLU A 95 -11.85 0.83 -16.73
C GLU A 95 -12.87 1.73 -16.02
N GLU A 96 -13.53 2.58 -16.81
CA GLU A 96 -14.50 3.55 -16.32
C GLU A 96 -15.70 2.86 -15.69
N GLU A 97 -16.28 1.91 -16.40
CA GLU A 97 -17.43 1.14 -15.94
C GLU A 97 -17.10 0.34 -14.65
N LEU A 98 -15.90 -0.24 -14.56
CA LEU A 98 -15.46 -0.99 -13.38
C LEU A 98 -15.29 -0.08 -12.16
N ILE A 99 -14.61 1.07 -12.32
CA ILE A 99 -14.42 2.03 -11.23
C ILE A 99 -15.77 2.55 -10.75
N GLU A 100 -16.67 2.92 -11.68
CA GLU A 100 -18.01 3.42 -11.32
C GLU A 100 -18.81 2.38 -10.54
N ALA A 101 -18.80 1.13 -10.98
CA ALA A 101 -19.53 0.05 -10.30
C ALA A 101 -19.07 -0.14 -8.86
N ASP A 102 -17.75 -0.13 -8.62
CA ASP A 102 -17.17 -0.32 -7.30
C ASP A 102 -17.45 0.89 -6.38
N VAL A 103 -17.23 2.12 -6.89
CA VAL A 103 -17.49 3.37 -6.15
C VAL A 103 -18.96 3.55 -5.80
N LEU A 104 -19.87 3.26 -6.72
CA LEU A 104 -21.31 3.36 -6.47
C LEU A 104 -21.76 2.36 -5.40
N GLU A 105 -21.23 1.14 -5.43
CA GLU A 105 -21.53 0.15 -4.38
C GLU A 105 -21.01 0.61 -3.02
N PHE A 106 -19.80 1.15 -2.92
CA PHE A 106 -19.27 1.69 -1.67
C PHE A 106 -20.09 2.87 -1.15
N ARG A 107 -20.54 3.77 -2.01
CA ARG A 107 -21.46 4.84 -1.63
C ARG A 107 -22.78 4.30 -1.09
N ARG A 108 -23.34 3.29 -1.77
CA ARG A 108 -24.58 2.60 -1.32
C ARG A 108 -24.42 1.95 0.05
N LEU A 109 -23.22 1.45 0.36
CA LEU A 109 -22.86 0.86 1.64
C LEU A 109 -22.56 1.91 2.73
N GLY A 110 -22.53 3.20 2.39
CA GLY A 110 -22.33 4.28 3.34
C GLY A 110 -20.94 4.35 3.95
N VAL A 111 -19.89 4.01 3.17
CA VAL A 111 -18.52 4.06 3.67
C VAL A 111 -18.09 5.49 4.04
N PRO A 112 -17.27 5.67 5.10
CA PRO A 112 -16.86 7.00 5.56
C PRO A 112 -15.87 7.70 4.62
N GLY A 113 -15.24 6.97 3.74
CA GLY A 113 -14.30 7.46 2.73
C GLY A 113 -13.84 6.34 1.82
N MET A 114 -13.15 6.70 0.75
CA MET A 114 -12.60 5.74 -0.22
C MET A 114 -11.18 6.13 -0.59
N VAL A 115 -10.33 5.12 -0.74
CA VAL A 115 -8.96 5.26 -1.24
C VAL A 115 -8.74 4.26 -2.37
N SER A 116 -8.10 4.68 -3.43
CA SER A 116 -7.68 3.81 -4.52
C SER A 116 -6.19 3.97 -4.76
N GLU A 117 -5.46 2.88 -4.62
CA GLU A 117 -4.05 2.78 -4.95
C GLU A 117 -3.79 1.40 -5.56
N CYS A 118 -3.81 1.35 -6.88
CA CYS A 118 -3.66 0.11 -7.64
C CYS A 118 -2.23 -0.01 -8.19
N VAL A 119 -1.41 -0.82 -7.55
CA VAL A 119 -0.06 -1.16 -7.99
C VAL A 119 -0.05 -2.64 -8.38
N PRO A 120 0.57 -3.04 -9.48
CA PRO A 120 1.46 -2.29 -10.40
C PRO A 120 0.78 -1.59 -11.57
N HIS A 121 -0.51 -1.79 -11.80
CA HIS A 121 -1.19 -1.28 -12.98
C HIS A 121 -2.34 -0.33 -12.63
N CYS A 122 -2.16 0.96 -12.98
CA CYS A 122 -3.28 1.88 -13.14
C CYS A 122 -3.55 2.03 -14.63
N PRO A 123 -4.79 1.84 -15.07
CA PRO A 123 -5.21 2.13 -16.45
C PRO A 123 -4.99 3.60 -16.83
N LEU A 124 -4.88 3.88 -18.12
CA LEU A 124 -4.51 5.20 -18.61
C LEU A 124 -5.57 6.29 -18.39
N ASN A 125 -6.85 5.92 -18.31
CA ASN A 125 -7.97 6.86 -18.27
C ASN A 125 -8.63 7.02 -16.91
N GLU A 126 -8.16 6.34 -15.87
CA GLU A 126 -8.78 6.33 -14.54
C GLU A 126 -8.88 7.73 -13.90
N GLU A 127 -7.96 8.64 -14.21
CA GLU A 127 -7.96 9.99 -13.62
C GLU A 127 -9.23 10.76 -13.94
N THR A 128 -9.71 10.69 -15.17
CA THR A 128 -10.94 11.39 -15.60
C THR A 128 -12.15 10.86 -14.83
N VAL A 129 -12.23 9.54 -14.63
CA VAL A 129 -13.33 8.90 -13.91
C VAL A 129 -13.30 9.26 -12.44
N TYR A 130 -12.16 9.09 -11.78
CA TYR A 130 -12.03 9.42 -10.36
C TYR A 130 -12.33 10.89 -10.08
N ARG A 131 -11.87 11.82 -10.95
CA ARG A 131 -12.18 13.25 -10.82
C ARG A 131 -13.68 13.52 -10.95
N ARG A 132 -14.36 12.91 -11.94
CA ARG A 132 -15.81 13.01 -12.13
C ARG A 132 -16.58 12.49 -10.91
N LEU A 133 -16.06 11.46 -10.26
CA LEU A 133 -16.63 10.88 -9.04
C LEU A 133 -16.25 11.65 -7.76
N GLY A 134 -15.53 12.78 -7.88
CA GLY A 134 -15.20 13.68 -6.77
C GLY A 134 -13.98 13.25 -5.94
N PHE A 135 -13.11 12.41 -6.49
CA PHE A 135 -11.85 12.04 -5.85
C PHE A 135 -10.76 13.09 -6.06
N THR A 136 -9.91 13.25 -5.07
CA THR A 136 -8.65 14.00 -5.17
C THR A 136 -7.52 13.06 -5.56
N LYS A 137 -6.73 13.45 -6.55
CA LYS A 137 -5.55 12.73 -7.02
C LYS A 137 -4.31 13.08 -6.19
N SER A 138 -3.45 12.10 -5.99
CA SER A 138 -2.08 12.26 -5.49
C SER A 138 -1.12 11.45 -6.36
N ASP A 139 -0.07 12.09 -6.86
CA ASP A 139 0.99 11.40 -7.58
C ASP A 139 1.98 10.79 -6.58
N ARG A 140 2.24 9.50 -6.71
CA ARG A 140 3.08 8.72 -5.80
C ARG A 140 4.22 8.05 -6.57
N ALA A 141 5.30 7.75 -5.86
CA ALA A 141 6.37 6.91 -6.34
C ALA A 141 6.42 5.61 -5.55
N ILE A 142 6.61 4.52 -6.26
CA ILE A 142 7.21 3.32 -5.68
C ILE A 142 8.70 3.51 -5.78
N MET A 143 9.36 3.58 -4.63
CA MET A 143 10.81 3.69 -4.55
C MET A 143 11.40 2.40 -4.00
N GLY A 144 12.60 2.05 -4.45
CA GLY A 144 13.28 0.84 -3.98
C GLY A 144 14.78 0.92 -4.11
N ARG A 145 15.46 0.02 -3.41
CA ARG A 145 16.90 -0.18 -3.49
C ARG A 145 17.28 -1.62 -3.19
N PHE A 146 18.49 -2.00 -3.58
CA PHE A 146 19.14 -3.22 -3.11
C PHE A 146 19.69 -3.05 -1.69
N LEU A 147 19.71 -4.14 -0.93
CA LEU A 147 20.18 -4.17 0.46
C LEU A 147 21.66 -4.52 0.62
N GLU A 148 22.41 -4.73 -0.48
CA GLU A 148 23.84 -5.11 -0.46
C GLU A 148 24.71 -4.11 0.33
N ASN A 149 24.40 -2.84 0.27
CA ASN A 149 25.18 -1.76 0.87
C ASN A 149 24.30 -0.85 1.76
N VAL A 150 23.73 -1.41 2.82
CA VAL A 150 23.00 -0.59 3.81
C VAL A 150 23.97 0.33 4.53
N PRO A 151 23.72 1.66 4.61
CA PRO A 151 24.62 2.58 5.29
C PRO A 151 24.88 2.17 6.74
N GLU A 152 26.10 2.35 7.21
CA GLU A 152 26.46 2.06 8.59
C GLU A 152 25.84 3.06 9.58
N ALA A 153 25.76 2.65 10.86
CA ALA A 153 25.39 3.55 11.93
C ALA A 153 26.48 4.63 12.09
N VAL A 154 26.07 5.83 12.39
CA VAL A 154 27.02 6.89 12.78
C VAL A 154 27.22 6.80 14.28
N ASP A 155 28.47 6.94 14.71
CA ASP A 155 28.79 6.97 16.15
C ASP A 155 27.99 8.07 16.85
N GLY A 156 27.32 7.67 17.95
CA GLY A 156 26.48 8.59 18.72
C GLY A 156 25.00 8.65 18.25
N ASP A 157 24.64 7.95 17.19
CA ASP A 157 23.22 7.78 16.80
C ASP A 157 22.46 7.04 17.91
N PRO A 158 21.23 7.45 18.23
CA PRO A 158 20.38 6.66 19.12
C PRO A 158 20.08 5.29 18.49
N VAL A 159 20.04 4.27 19.34
CA VAL A 159 19.75 2.90 18.92
C VAL A 159 18.23 2.68 18.92
N SER A 160 17.69 2.22 17.80
CA SER A 160 16.30 1.80 17.76
C SER A 160 16.15 0.40 18.38
N ARG A 161 15.00 0.17 19.00
CA ARG A 161 14.64 -1.12 19.59
C ARG A 161 13.45 -1.76 18.88
N ILE A 162 13.30 -3.06 19.05
CA ILE A 162 12.10 -3.78 18.61
C ILE A 162 10.88 -3.26 19.40
N VAL A 163 9.76 -3.10 18.72
CA VAL A 163 8.49 -2.79 19.37
C VAL A 163 7.97 -4.02 20.10
N SER A 164 7.81 -3.91 21.40
CA SER A 164 7.32 -5.01 22.23
C SER A 164 5.82 -5.30 21.99
N PRO A 165 5.38 -6.55 22.20
CA PRO A 165 3.95 -6.84 22.29
C PRO A 165 3.28 -5.98 23.36
N GLY A 166 2.09 -5.44 23.06
CA GLY A 166 1.35 -4.56 23.96
C GLY A 166 1.66 -3.06 23.80
N GLU A 167 2.64 -2.69 22.96
CA GLU A 167 2.93 -1.28 22.65
C GLU A 167 2.13 -0.74 21.44
N GLU A 168 1.24 -1.53 20.85
CA GLU A 168 0.53 -1.17 19.61
C GLU A 168 -0.19 0.18 19.74
N ARG A 169 -0.77 0.48 20.91
CA ARG A 169 -1.43 1.76 21.17
C ARG A 169 -0.46 2.94 21.26
N ASN A 170 0.73 2.75 21.81
CA ASN A 170 1.78 3.78 21.86
C ASN A 170 2.32 4.07 20.46
N VAL A 171 2.54 3.01 19.67
CA VAL A 171 2.92 3.11 18.25
C VAL A 171 1.85 3.86 17.46
N ALA A 172 0.58 3.51 17.65
CA ALA A 172 -0.56 4.18 17.03
C ALA A 172 -0.63 5.68 17.37
N GLY A 173 -0.42 6.02 18.63
CA GLY A 173 -0.34 7.42 19.07
C GLY A 173 0.76 8.21 18.37
N THR A 174 1.92 7.59 18.20
CA THR A 174 3.07 8.18 17.46
C THR A 174 2.73 8.40 15.98
N ILE A 175 2.10 7.42 15.33
CA ILE A 175 1.65 7.52 13.94
C ILE A 175 0.67 8.70 13.79
N VAL A 176 -0.39 8.74 14.60
CA VAL A 176 -1.40 9.80 14.52
C VAL A 176 -0.80 11.18 14.76
N ALA A 177 0.13 11.30 15.72
CA ALA A 177 0.81 12.57 15.99
C ALA A 177 1.65 13.02 14.79
N ALA A 178 2.36 12.11 14.13
CA ALA A 178 3.17 12.40 12.94
C ALA A 178 2.31 12.80 11.73
N TYR A 179 1.12 12.19 11.59
CA TYR A 179 0.24 12.41 10.43
C TYR A 179 -0.80 13.52 10.62
N ARG A 180 -0.85 14.21 11.75
CA ARG A 180 -1.90 15.21 12.05
C ARG A 180 -2.07 16.26 10.94
N ASN A 181 -0.98 16.76 10.39
CA ASN A 181 -0.96 17.77 9.32
C ASN A 181 -0.19 17.27 8.08
N HIS A 182 -0.12 15.96 7.90
CA HIS A 182 0.66 15.35 6.82
C HIS A 182 -0.15 15.33 5.51
N PRO A 183 0.44 15.65 4.34
CA PRO A 183 -0.26 15.63 3.06
C PRO A 183 -0.84 14.24 2.73
N ASP A 184 -0.15 13.16 3.07
CA ASP A 184 -0.60 11.80 2.79
C ASP A 184 -1.75 11.31 3.67
N ARG A 185 -2.21 12.12 4.65
CA ARG A 185 -3.29 11.73 5.56
C ARG A 185 -4.59 11.34 4.84
N ALA A 186 -4.85 11.95 3.68
CA ALA A 186 -6.01 11.61 2.87
C ALA A 186 -5.96 10.19 2.29
N LEU A 187 -4.76 9.69 2.02
CA LEU A 187 -4.53 8.35 1.46
C LEU A 187 -4.40 7.26 2.53
N HIS A 188 -4.28 7.66 3.79
CA HIS A 188 -4.07 6.76 4.92
C HIS A 188 -5.22 6.88 5.93
N PRO A 189 -6.38 6.23 5.68
CA PRO A 189 -7.53 6.27 6.59
C PRO A 189 -7.19 5.86 8.01
N GLU A 190 -6.34 4.88 8.17
CA GLU A 190 -5.90 4.30 9.42
C GLU A 190 -5.20 5.30 10.35
N VAL A 191 -4.54 6.34 9.81
CA VAL A 191 -3.82 7.33 10.65
C VAL A 191 -4.71 8.47 11.15
N ARG A 192 -6.01 8.46 10.85
CA ARG A 192 -6.93 9.55 11.23
C ARG A 192 -7.24 9.57 12.73
N ASN A 193 -7.17 8.42 13.40
CA ASN A 193 -7.37 8.27 14.84
C ASN A 193 -6.54 7.12 15.41
N VAL A 194 -6.39 7.09 16.74
CA VAL A 194 -5.54 6.12 17.42
C VAL A 194 -6.05 4.69 17.26
N ASP A 195 -7.36 4.48 17.28
CA ASP A 195 -7.94 3.14 17.17
C ASP A 195 -7.76 2.57 15.76
N GLY A 196 -7.86 3.40 14.71
CA GLY A 196 -7.52 3.03 13.33
C GLY A 196 -6.06 2.65 13.18
N ALA A 197 -5.17 3.50 13.70
CA ALA A 197 -3.73 3.24 13.66
C ALA A 197 -3.34 1.99 14.48
N GLN A 198 -4.00 1.73 15.60
CA GLN A 198 -3.79 0.51 16.38
C GLN A 198 -4.19 -0.73 15.60
N ARG A 199 -5.39 -0.75 14.99
CA ARG A 199 -5.83 -1.86 14.12
C ARG A 199 -4.86 -2.08 12.95
N PHE A 200 -4.31 -1.01 12.38
CA PHE A 200 -3.30 -1.12 11.32
C PHE A 200 -2.03 -1.83 11.82
N VAL A 201 -1.49 -1.42 12.98
CA VAL A 201 -0.31 -2.07 13.60
C VAL A 201 -0.60 -3.55 13.90
N GLU A 202 -1.74 -3.85 14.51
CA GLU A 202 -2.18 -5.22 14.80
C GLU A 202 -2.31 -6.06 13.52
N SER A 203 -2.85 -5.45 12.45
CA SER A 203 -3.00 -6.11 11.14
C SER A 203 -1.66 -6.41 10.47
N ILE A 204 -0.65 -5.54 10.63
CA ILE A 204 0.73 -5.81 10.18
C ILE A 204 1.30 -7.00 10.95
N ARG A 205 1.20 -7.01 12.27
CA ARG A 205 1.69 -8.10 13.13
C ARG A 205 1.00 -9.43 12.85
N ALA A 206 -0.26 -9.39 12.45
CA ALA A 206 -1.01 -10.58 12.03
C ALA A 206 -0.64 -11.09 10.61
N GLY A 207 0.26 -10.42 9.90
CA GLY A 207 0.72 -10.82 8.57
C GLY A 207 -0.25 -10.49 7.43
N ASN A 208 -1.23 -9.60 7.65
CA ASN A 208 -2.22 -9.26 6.62
C ASN A 208 -1.63 -8.43 5.45
N PHE A 209 -0.44 -7.86 5.63
CA PHE A 209 0.28 -7.10 4.60
C PHE A 209 1.44 -7.88 3.97
N GLY A 210 1.77 -9.05 4.51
CA GLY A 210 2.89 -9.89 4.12
C GLY A 210 3.50 -10.57 5.33
N ARG A 211 4.58 -11.32 5.14
CA ARG A 211 5.27 -11.98 6.26
C ARG A 211 5.85 -10.92 7.19
N PHE A 212 5.52 -11.03 8.46
CA PHE A 212 6.00 -10.13 9.52
C PHE A 212 6.94 -10.87 10.47
N GLU A 213 8.05 -10.22 10.81
CA GLU A 213 8.93 -10.61 11.91
C GLU A 213 8.98 -9.48 12.95
N PRO A 214 9.09 -9.77 14.24
CA PRO A 214 9.13 -8.73 15.28
C PRO A 214 10.19 -7.64 15.04
N GLU A 215 11.31 -8.01 14.44
CA GLU A 215 12.42 -7.13 14.09
C GLU A 215 12.04 -6.09 13.02
N TYR A 216 10.98 -6.31 12.26
CA TYR A 216 10.47 -5.38 11.24
C TYR A 216 9.63 -4.24 11.84
N ALA A 217 9.42 -4.23 13.16
CA ALA A 217 8.81 -3.13 13.89
C ALA A 217 9.82 -2.53 14.86
N ARG A 218 10.31 -1.33 14.55
CA ARG A 218 11.35 -0.68 15.37
C ARG A 218 10.90 0.69 15.86
N ALA A 219 11.37 1.07 17.04
CA ALA A 219 11.04 2.34 17.68
C ALA A 219 12.28 3.04 18.22
N LEU A 220 12.24 4.35 18.23
CA LEU A 220 13.15 5.22 18.96
C LEU A 220 12.41 5.80 20.15
N ASP A 221 12.99 5.66 21.35
CA ASP A 221 12.45 6.27 22.54
C ASP A 221 12.72 7.78 22.57
N GLY A 222 11.81 8.53 23.14
CA GLY A 222 11.90 9.94 23.42
C GLY A 222 11.72 10.23 24.91
N LYS A 223 11.81 11.50 25.31
CA LYS A 223 11.66 11.91 26.70
C LYS A 223 10.26 11.64 27.28
N CYS A 224 9.24 11.66 26.44
CA CYS A 224 7.83 11.53 26.85
C CYS A 224 7.06 10.52 25.96
N GLY A 225 7.66 9.36 25.70
CA GLY A 225 7.09 8.33 24.82
C GLY A 225 7.97 8.08 23.60
N LEU A 226 7.42 7.49 22.54
CA LEU A 226 8.18 7.19 21.34
C LEU A 226 8.49 8.47 20.54
N ALA A 227 9.75 8.64 20.15
CA ALA A 227 10.19 9.71 19.25
C ALA A 227 9.87 9.39 17.79
N GLY A 228 9.85 8.11 17.43
CA GLY A 228 9.52 7.66 16.09
C GLY A 228 9.45 6.14 16.00
N ILE A 229 8.85 5.67 14.92
CA ILE A 229 8.68 4.23 14.61
C ILE A 229 8.92 3.97 13.13
N VAL A 230 9.26 2.74 12.81
CA VAL A 230 9.19 2.19 11.46
C VAL A 230 8.56 0.80 11.51
N LEU A 231 7.69 0.51 10.54
CA LEU A 231 7.01 -0.78 10.39
C LEU A 231 7.22 -1.30 8.98
N GLY A 232 7.57 -2.56 8.86
CA GLY A 232 7.76 -3.22 7.58
C GLY A 232 7.23 -4.64 7.57
N CYS A 233 7.24 -5.24 6.39
CA CYS A 233 6.93 -6.66 6.17
C CYS A 233 7.63 -7.15 4.89
N GLU A 234 7.68 -8.44 4.65
CA GLU A 234 8.02 -9.02 3.37
C GLU A 234 6.73 -9.23 2.57
N THR A 235 6.53 -8.47 1.49
CA THR A 235 5.28 -8.49 0.70
C THR A 235 5.30 -9.51 -0.42
N VAL A 236 6.46 -9.67 -1.06
CA VAL A 236 6.76 -10.65 -2.10
C VAL A 236 8.16 -11.21 -1.84
N ALA A 237 8.47 -12.35 -2.46
CA ALA A 237 9.72 -13.05 -2.21
C ALA A 237 10.94 -12.12 -2.30
N ASN A 238 11.77 -12.12 -1.26
CA ASN A 238 13.02 -11.38 -1.14
C ASN A 238 12.88 -9.85 -1.15
N VAL A 239 11.66 -9.31 -0.96
CA VAL A 239 11.41 -7.86 -0.95
C VAL A 239 10.79 -7.42 0.37
N GLY A 240 11.55 -6.70 1.18
CA GLY A 240 11.04 -5.96 2.31
C GLY A 240 10.25 -4.73 1.86
N PHE A 241 9.13 -4.46 2.50
CA PHE A 241 8.32 -3.28 2.20
C PHE A 241 8.16 -2.44 3.46
N VAL A 242 8.49 -1.15 3.36
CA VAL A 242 8.28 -0.18 4.44
C VAL A 242 6.85 0.29 4.37
N LEU A 243 6.03 -0.16 5.30
CA LEU A 243 4.61 0.19 5.39
C LEU A 243 4.38 1.55 6.02
N MET A 244 5.23 1.91 7.01
CA MET A 244 5.08 3.15 7.76
C MET A 244 6.42 3.57 8.34
N VAL A 245 6.78 4.85 8.22
CA VAL A 245 7.80 5.49 9.02
C VAL A 245 7.25 6.79 9.57
N SER A 246 7.31 6.97 10.88
CA SER A 246 6.73 8.12 11.56
C SER A 246 7.70 8.66 12.61
N VAL A 247 7.90 9.97 12.61
CA VAL A 247 8.66 10.69 13.63
C VAL A 247 7.77 11.82 14.16
N VAL A 248 7.62 11.92 15.47
CA VAL A 248 6.78 12.98 16.07
C VAL A 248 7.29 14.36 15.67
N PRO A 249 6.40 15.36 15.47
CA PRO A 249 6.76 16.65 14.85
C PRO A 249 7.96 17.36 15.50
N ASN A 250 8.05 17.37 16.82
CA ASN A 250 9.13 18.02 17.59
C ASN A 250 10.48 17.27 17.53
N MET A 251 10.51 16.09 16.93
CA MET A 251 11.71 15.27 16.74
C MET A 251 12.11 15.09 15.28
N GLN A 252 11.36 15.70 14.35
CA GLN A 252 11.70 15.73 12.93
C GLN A 252 12.92 16.62 12.65
N GLY A 253 13.55 16.42 11.48
CA GLY A 253 14.75 17.18 11.10
C GLY A 253 16.04 16.82 11.86
N GLN A 254 16.01 15.83 12.78
CA GLN A 254 17.13 15.41 13.63
C GLN A 254 17.72 14.05 13.24
N GLY A 255 17.53 13.61 11.99
CA GLY A 255 18.07 12.34 11.50
C GLY A 255 17.31 11.07 11.92
N ARG A 256 16.32 11.15 12.82
CA ARG A 256 15.63 9.97 13.41
C ARG A 256 14.98 9.07 12.37
N GLY A 257 14.38 9.66 11.32
CA GLY A 257 13.82 8.88 10.21
C GLY A 257 14.89 8.07 9.45
N ALA A 258 16.08 8.63 9.28
CA ALA A 258 17.21 7.93 8.65
C ALA A 258 17.68 6.75 9.48
N ILE A 259 17.76 6.93 10.80
CA ILE A 259 18.15 5.87 11.75
C ILE A 259 17.15 4.71 11.68
N LEU A 260 15.86 5.00 11.81
CA LEU A 260 14.79 3.99 11.73
C LEU A 260 14.80 3.21 10.42
N MET A 261 14.92 3.93 9.30
CA MET A 261 14.97 3.31 7.96
C MET A 261 16.21 2.43 7.80
N ARG A 262 17.36 2.91 8.24
CA ARG A 262 18.63 2.17 8.17
C ARG A 262 18.56 0.89 9.02
N ASP A 263 18.04 1.01 10.25
CA ASP A 263 17.94 -0.14 11.14
C ASP A 263 16.98 -1.20 10.58
N LEU A 264 15.79 -0.78 10.04
CA LEU A 264 14.88 -1.72 9.38
C LEU A 264 15.52 -2.38 8.14
N MET A 265 16.26 -1.62 7.32
CA MET A 265 16.96 -2.20 6.16
C MET A 265 17.99 -3.25 6.58
N ARG A 266 18.66 -3.08 7.71
CA ARG A 266 19.60 -4.09 8.26
C ARG A 266 18.88 -5.34 8.73
N GLU A 267 17.71 -5.19 9.35
CA GLU A 267 16.90 -6.36 9.72
C GLU A 267 16.48 -7.12 8.46
N PHE A 268 15.95 -6.43 7.44
CA PHE A 268 15.62 -7.07 6.17
C PHE A 268 16.82 -7.82 5.57
N GLN A 269 18.00 -7.19 5.55
CA GLN A 269 19.24 -7.83 5.09
C GLN A 269 19.60 -9.05 5.95
N GLY A 270 19.47 -8.96 7.28
CA GLY A 270 19.74 -10.06 8.21
C GLY A 270 18.82 -11.26 8.01
N PHE A 271 17.59 -11.04 7.57
CA PHE A 271 16.64 -12.08 7.17
C PHE A 271 16.83 -12.58 5.73
N GLY A 272 17.86 -12.11 5.03
CA GLY A 272 18.21 -12.55 3.69
C GLY A 272 17.41 -11.91 2.56
N LEU A 273 16.69 -10.81 2.83
CA LEU A 273 15.99 -10.08 1.78
C LEU A 273 17.02 -9.32 0.91
N GLU A 274 16.78 -9.29 -0.39
CA GLU A 274 17.68 -8.67 -1.35
C GLU A 274 17.38 -7.21 -1.64
N ARG A 275 16.11 -6.82 -1.46
CA ARG A 275 15.58 -5.51 -1.83
C ARG A 275 14.67 -4.95 -0.75
N VAL A 276 14.54 -3.63 -0.76
CA VAL A 276 13.52 -2.92 0.01
C VAL A 276 12.80 -1.94 -0.89
N ALA A 277 11.48 -1.84 -0.69
CA ALA A 277 10.64 -0.89 -1.40
C ALA A 277 9.72 -0.13 -0.43
N LEU A 278 9.20 0.99 -0.90
CA LEU A 278 8.19 1.80 -0.21
C LEU A 278 7.34 2.56 -1.22
N GLY A 279 6.15 3.00 -0.78
CA GLY A 279 5.32 3.96 -1.49
C GLY A 279 5.36 5.33 -0.83
N VAL A 280 5.50 6.39 -1.60
CA VAL A 280 5.53 7.77 -1.09
C VAL A 280 4.88 8.74 -2.05
N THR A 281 4.13 9.72 -1.54
CA THR A 281 3.63 10.82 -2.38
C THR A 281 4.79 11.73 -2.80
N LEU A 282 4.82 12.16 -4.06
CA LEU A 282 5.95 12.91 -4.61
C LEU A 282 6.20 14.25 -3.91
N ASP A 283 5.14 14.87 -3.36
CA ASP A 283 5.24 16.12 -2.59
C ASP A 283 5.67 15.91 -1.14
N ASN A 284 5.84 14.66 -0.70
CA ASN A 284 6.28 14.36 0.65
C ASN A 284 7.76 14.70 0.84
N PRO A 285 8.12 15.55 1.82
CA PRO A 285 9.52 15.88 2.10
C PRO A 285 10.41 14.65 2.39
N ALA A 286 9.82 13.52 2.80
CA ALA A 286 10.53 12.27 3.04
C ALA A 286 11.17 11.67 1.77
N VAL A 287 10.73 12.05 0.57
CA VAL A 287 11.38 11.65 -0.68
C VAL A 287 12.88 11.94 -0.64
N ARG A 288 13.29 13.14 -0.19
CA ARG A 288 14.70 13.50 -0.06
C ARG A 288 15.47 12.63 0.94
N LEU A 289 14.80 12.13 1.98
CA LEU A 289 15.40 11.17 2.92
C LEU A 289 15.67 9.85 2.21
N TYR A 290 14.69 9.33 1.47
CA TYR A 290 14.81 8.05 0.77
C TYR A 290 15.89 8.12 -0.32
N GLU A 291 15.96 9.20 -1.08
CA GLU A 291 17.02 9.44 -2.07
C GLU A 291 18.43 9.40 -1.42
N ARG A 292 18.62 10.10 -0.28
CA ARG A 292 19.88 10.05 0.46
C ARG A 292 20.22 8.66 1.02
N LEU A 293 19.21 7.83 1.27
CA LEU A 293 19.39 6.44 1.67
C LEU A 293 19.58 5.50 0.45
N GLY A 294 19.66 6.05 -0.76
CA GLY A 294 19.93 5.28 -1.99
C GLY A 294 18.70 4.64 -2.62
N PHE A 295 17.49 5.04 -2.22
CA PHE A 295 16.29 4.63 -2.93
C PHE A 295 16.17 5.36 -4.27
N LEU A 296 15.76 4.64 -5.29
CA LEU A 296 15.46 5.15 -6.62
C LEU A 296 13.97 5.01 -6.92
N VAL A 297 13.43 5.91 -7.71
CA VAL A 297 12.06 5.78 -8.21
C VAL A 297 12.02 4.62 -9.20
N LEU A 298 11.27 3.58 -8.87
CA LEU A 298 11.04 2.42 -9.73
C LEU A 298 9.86 2.66 -10.67
N LYS A 299 8.80 3.29 -10.13
CA LYS A 299 7.58 3.60 -10.86
C LYS A 299 6.86 4.77 -10.22
N THR A 300 6.26 5.62 -11.05
CA THR A 300 5.25 6.60 -10.61
C THR A 300 3.88 5.97 -10.75
N VAL A 301 3.05 6.12 -9.72
CA VAL A 301 1.68 5.63 -9.65
C VAL A 301 0.76 6.75 -9.20
N ARG A 302 -0.53 6.62 -9.48
CA ARG A 302 -1.55 7.56 -9.02
C ARG A 302 -2.37 6.91 -7.92
N ALA A 303 -2.66 7.68 -6.88
CA ALA A 303 -3.59 7.32 -5.84
C ALA A 303 -4.72 8.35 -5.79
N TYR A 304 -5.88 7.90 -5.36
CA TYR A 304 -7.08 8.72 -5.32
C TYR A 304 -7.75 8.56 -3.96
N ALA A 305 -8.22 9.68 -3.40
CA ALA A 305 -8.97 9.66 -2.14
C ALA A 305 -10.28 10.44 -2.28
N TRP A 306 -11.35 9.91 -1.74
CA TRP A 306 -12.63 10.58 -1.62
C TRP A 306 -13.07 10.60 -0.16
N TRP A 307 -13.43 11.79 0.31
CA TRP A 307 -13.97 12.02 1.65
C TRP A 307 -15.19 12.93 1.56
N PRO A 308 -16.28 12.66 2.29
CA PRO A 308 -17.49 13.49 2.24
C PRO A 308 -17.24 14.96 2.56
N GLU A 309 -16.26 15.26 3.42
CA GLU A 309 -15.87 16.62 3.83
C GLU A 309 -15.26 17.46 2.68
N HIS A 310 -14.83 16.80 1.59
CA HIS A 310 -14.22 17.43 0.42
C HIS A 310 -15.11 17.34 -0.84
N ALA A 311 -16.33 16.83 -0.71
CA ALA A 311 -17.28 16.65 -1.81
C ALA A 311 -18.20 17.86 -2.02
N ALA A 312 -17.78 19.07 -1.59
CA ALA A 312 -18.52 20.32 -1.77
C ALA A 312 -17.87 21.21 -2.84
#